data_32dac79d0a29f02aa7b1839b73353ae7
#
_entry.id   32dac79d0a29f02aa7b1839b73353ae7
#
_cell.length_a   1.000
_cell.length_b   1.000
_cell.length_c   1.000
_cell.angle_alpha   90.00
_cell.angle_beta   90.00
_cell.angle_gamma   90.00
#
_symmetry.space_group_name_H-M   'P 1'
#
loop_
_entity.id
_entity.type
_entity.pdbx_description
1 polymer ?
#
loop_
_entity_poly.entity_id
_entity_poly.type
_entity_poly.pdbx_seq_one_letter_code
_entity_poly.pdbx_strand_id
1 'polypeptide(L)'
;KVEASVGADLVSGYIWRGQDLGGVSVQPSLEISYKGFSLGAWGSVGFESTDTKEFDLTLGYSIGGFSVSVTDYWFNTQVETGIDDDGETIFATNKYFKYGAHSTAHVFEAQVGYDFGPLAVNWYTNFAGADGVKENGKRAYSSYLALSAPFKLGGLDWTVDLGMVPWETTFY
;
A
#
# COMPACT_ATOMS: atom_id res chain seq x y z
N LYS A 1 21.90 -17.47 2.21
CA LYS A 1 21.18 -17.82 3.45
C LYS A 1 19.78 -17.28 3.31
N VAL A 2 18.77 -18.03 3.74
CA VAL A 2 17.40 -17.53 3.91
C VAL A 2 17.37 -16.72 5.20
N GLU A 3 16.76 -15.56 5.15
CA GLU A 3 16.52 -14.71 6.31
C GLU A 3 15.01 -14.56 6.50
N ALA A 4 14.57 -14.47 7.74
CA ALA A 4 13.18 -14.26 8.09
C ALA A 4 13.09 -13.25 9.24
N SER A 5 12.14 -12.36 9.16
CA SER A 5 11.80 -11.41 10.22
C SER A 5 10.30 -11.43 10.50
N VAL A 6 9.95 -11.22 11.75
CA VAL A 6 8.57 -11.07 12.21
C VAL A 6 8.52 -9.89 13.16
N GLY A 7 7.48 -9.09 13.05
CA GLY A 7 7.30 -7.92 13.90
C GLY A 7 5.82 -7.58 14.10
N ALA A 8 5.57 -6.67 15.02
CA ALA A 8 4.27 -6.03 15.17
C ALA A 8 4.49 -4.64 15.77
N ASP A 9 3.87 -3.64 15.17
CA ASP A 9 3.87 -2.27 15.66
C ASP A 9 2.53 -1.92 16.30
N LEU A 10 2.56 -1.16 17.38
CA LEU A 10 1.40 -0.48 17.93
C LEU A 10 1.53 1.00 17.60
N VAL A 11 0.63 1.52 16.80
CA VAL A 11 0.68 2.90 16.33
C VAL A 11 -0.54 3.68 16.79
N SER A 12 -0.36 4.98 17.04
CA SER A 12 -1.44 5.88 17.47
C SER A 12 -2.26 6.46 16.31
N GLY A 13 -1.79 6.29 15.09
CA GLY A 13 -2.46 6.72 13.87
C GLY A 13 -1.81 6.07 12.66
N TYR A 14 -2.60 5.80 11.63
CA TYR A 14 -2.13 5.20 10.39
C TYR A 14 -2.28 6.22 9.25
N ILE A 15 -1.18 6.88 8.94
CA ILE A 15 -1.08 7.82 7.80
C ILE A 15 -0.26 7.17 6.69
N TRP A 16 -0.84 7.07 5.51
CA TRP A 16 -0.17 6.50 4.35
C TRP A 16 -0.28 7.42 3.13
N ARG A 17 0.86 7.88 2.62
CA ARG A 17 0.94 8.78 1.46
C ARG A 17 0.03 10.00 1.59
N GLY A 18 -0.03 10.60 2.78
CA GLY A 18 -0.86 11.77 3.07
C GLY A 18 -2.34 11.49 3.35
N GLN A 19 -2.76 10.22 3.32
CA GLN A 19 -4.12 9.78 3.65
C GLN A 19 -4.18 9.29 5.09
N ASP A 20 -5.20 9.70 5.84
CA ASP A 20 -5.52 9.17 7.16
C ASP A 20 -6.35 7.89 6.99
N LEU A 21 -5.76 6.73 7.30
CA LEU A 21 -6.38 5.41 7.14
C LEU A 21 -6.86 4.82 8.47
N GLY A 22 -6.66 5.51 9.59
CA GLY A 22 -7.20 5.09 10.87
C GLY A 22 -6.43 5.58 12.09
N GLY A 23 -7.02 5.33 13.26
CA GLY A 23 -6.48 5.66 14.57
C GLY A 23 -5.50 4.61 15.10
N VAL A 24 -5.64 4.30 16.39
CA VAL A 24 -4.79 3.31 17.06
C VAL A 24 -4.96 1.94 16.40
N SER A 25 -3.86 1.34 15.97
CA SER A 25 -3.87 0.03 15.32
C SER A 25 -2.66 -0.83 15.69
N VAL A 26 -2.82 -2.15 15.56
CA VAL A 26 -1.73 -3.13 15.57
C VAL A 26 -1.39 -3.52 14.15
N GLN A 27 -0.11 -3.46 13.80
CA GLN A 27 0.39 -3.70 12.45
C GLN A 27 1.42 -4.83 12.44
N PRO A 28 0.98 -6.10 12.33
CA PRO A 28 1.87 -7.25 12.25
C PRO A 28 2.57 -7.31 10.89
N SER A 29 3.79 -7.83 10.88
CA SER A 29 4.58 -8.02 9.67
C SER A 29 5.37 -9.33 9.71
N LEU A 30 5.56 -9.93 8.54
CA LEU A 30 6.41 -11.08 8.30
C LEU A 30 7.14 -10.88 6.97
N GLU A 31 8.43 -11.08 6.94
CA GLU A 31 9.20 -11.09 5.70
C GLU A 31 10.14 -12.29 5.65
N ILE A 32 10.27 -12.88 4.48
CA ILE A 32 11.27 -13.91 4.15
C ILE A 32 12.07 -13.41 2.95
N SER A 33 13.39 -13.45 3.05
CA SER A 33 14.27 -13.02 1.96
C SER A 33 15.35 -14.04 1.62
N TYR A 34 15.75 -14.05 0.33
CA TYR A 34 16.79 -14.91 -0.19
C TYR A 34 17.40 -14.33 -1.48
N LYS A 35 18.72 -14.05 -1.47
CA LYS A 35 19.47 -13.60 -2.65
C LYS A 35 18.83 -12.43 -3.40
N GLY A 36 18.39 -11.43 -2.67
CA GLY A 36 17.72 -10.24 -3.20
C GLY A 36 16.22 -10.37 -3.39
N PHE A 37 15.66 -11.58 -3.45
CA PHE A 37 14.20 -11.77 -3.42
C PHE A 37 13.65 -11.62 -2.01
N SER A 38 12.47 -11.03 -1.90
CA SER A 38 11.71 -10.94 -0.66
C SER A 38 10.24 -11.26 -0.89
N LEU A 39 9.64 -11.89 0.10
CA LEU A 39 8.19 -12.09 0.21
C LEU A 39 7.77 -11.57 1.57
N GLY A 40 6.95 -10.53 1.58
CA GLY A 40 6.43 -9.89 2.77
C GLY A 40 4.92 -10.04 2.90
N ALA A 41 4.45 -10.17 4.14
CA ALA A 41 3.05 -10.00 4.53
C ALA A 41 2.99 -8.93 5.59
N TRP A 42 2.07 -8.00 5.44
CA TRP A 42 1.83 -6.93 6.39
C TRP A 42 0.33 -6.76 6.60
N GLY A 43 -0.06 -6.30 7.76
CA GLY A 43 -1.46 -6.03 8.04
C GLY A 43 -1.64 -4.85 8.98
N SER A 44 -2.86 -4.32 9.04
CA SER A 44 -3.27 -3.32 10.00
C SER A 44 -4.66 -3.64 10.53
N VAL A 45 -4.80 -3.65 11.84
CA VAL A 45 -6.09 -3.85 12.51
C VAL A 45 -6.30 -2.71 13.49
N GLY A 46 -7.19 -1.80 13.14
CA GLY A 46 -7.62 -0.70 14.00
C GLY A 46 -8.49 -1.19 15.16
N PHE A 47 -8.51 -0.44 16.25
CA PHE A 47 -9.27 -0.79 17.45
C PHE A 47 -10.70 -0.29 17.43
N GLU A 48 -11.01 0.68 16.58
CA GLU A 48 -12.37 1.17 16.41
C GLU A 48 -13.14 0.33 15.37
N SER A 49 -14.43 0.24 15.51
CA SER A 49 -15.29 -0.54 14.60
C SER A 49 -15.35 0.04 13.19
N THR A 50 -15.06 1.34 13.06
CA THR A 50 -14.99 2.10 11.81
C THR A 50 -13.63 2.04 11.13
N ASP A 51 -12.60 1.56 11.85
CA ASP A 51 -11.24 1.48 11.31
C ASP A 51 -11.16 0.42 10.20
N THR A 52 -10.44 0.77 9.16
CA THR A 52 -10.10 -0.14 8.07
C THR A 52 -9.19 -1.26 8.57
N LYS A 53 -9.45 -2.49 8.14
CA LYS A 53 -8.54 -3.63 8.30
C LYS A 53 -7.91 -3.92 6.96
N GLU A 54 -6.59 -4.07 6.97
CA GLU A 54 -5.78 -4.22 5.77
C GLU A 54 -4.90 -5.45 5.85
N PHE A 55 -4.69 -6.10 4.73
CA PHE A 55 -3.73 -7.17 4.57
C PHE A 55 -3.06 -7.08 3.21
N ASP A 56 -1.73 -6.98 3.21
CA ASP A 56 -0.91 -6.80 2.03
C ASP A 56 0.08 -7.94 1.86
N LEU A 57 0.29 -8.35 0.61
CA LEU A 57 1.36 -9.25 0.21
C LEU A 57 2.27 -8.55 -0.79
N THR A 58 3.57 -8.57 -0.51
CA THR A 58 4.59 -7.94 -1.38
C THR A 58 5.61 -8.98 -1.83
N LEU A 59 5.82 -9.09 -3.13
CA LEU A 59 6.95 -9.79 -3.73
C LEU A 59 7.94 -8.77 -4.26
N GLY A 60 9.18 -8.81 -3.80
CA GLY A 60 10.23 -7.88 -4.14
C GLY A 60 11.51 -8.54 -4.66
N TYR A 61 12.31 -7.74 -5.36
CA TYR A 61 13.69 -8.06 -5.69
C TYR A 61 14.55 -6.80 -5.62
N SER A 62 15.71 -6.90 -4.99
CA SER A 62 16.67 -5.81 -4.91
C SER A 62 18.10 -6.27 -5.19
N ILE A 63 18.86 -5.42 -5.86
CA ILE A 63 20.28 -5.62 -6.17
C ILE A 63 20.99 -4.28 -6.37
N GLY A 64 22.06 -4.03 -5.61
CA GLY A 64 22.97 -2.90 -5.84
C GLY A 64 22.28 -1.52 -5.84
N GLY A 65 21.34 -1.26 -4.94
CA GLY A 65 20.55 -0.02 -4.87
C GLY A 65 19.28 -0.04 -5.73
N PHE A 66 19.19 -0.88 -6.76
CA PHE A 66 17.98 -1.07 -7.57
C PHE A 66 16.95 -1.95 -6.83
N SER A 67 15.69 -1.59 -6.91
CA SER A 67 14.58 -2.38 -6.36
C SER A 67 13.38 -2.39 -7.29
N VAL A 68 12.68 -3.51 -7.31
CA VAL A 68 11.34 -3.66 -7.91
C VAL A 68 10.47 -4.48 -6.98
N SER A 69 9.18 -4.18 -6.94
CA SER A 69 8.23 -5.00 -6.21
C SER A 69 6.83 -4.95 -6.82
N VAL A 70 6.02 -5.92 -6.45
CA VAL A 70 4.57 -5.91 -6.66
C VAL A 70 3.92 -6.14 -5.32
N THR A 71 2.96 -5.29 -4.98
CA THR A 71 2.16 -5.38 -3.76
C THR A 71 0.70 -5.60 -4.11
N ASP A 72 0.10 -6.58 -3.47
CA ASP A 72 -1.33 -6.85 -3.44
C ASP A 72 -1.91 -6.25 -2.17
N TYR A 73 -2.66 -5.16 -2.29
CA TYR A 73 -3.37 -4.50 -1.19
C TYR A 73 -4.79 -5.03 -1.10
N TRP A 74 -5.21 -5.41 0.09
CA TRP A 74 -6.60 -5.78 0.36
C TRP A 74 -7.11 -5.10 1.62
N PHE A 75 -8.29 -4.47 1.49
CA PHE A 75 -8.98 -3.79 2.58
C PHE A 75 -10.29 -4.49 2.90
N ASN A 76 -10.53 -4.79 4.17
CA ASN A 76 -11.82 -5.31 4.65
C ASN A 76 -12.80 -4.14 4.80
N THR A 77 -13.23 -3.59 3.68
CA THR A 77 -14.22 -2.51 3.61
C THR A 77 -15.54 -3.05 3.06
N GLN A 78 -16.63 -2.30 3.31
CA GLN A 78 -17.87 -2.53 2.60
C GLN A 78 -17.80 -1.87 1.22
N VAL A 79 -18.28 -2.59 0.21
CA VAL A 79 -18.42 -2.08 -1.15
C VAL A 79 -19.89 -2.05 -1.51
N GLU A 80 -20.31 -1.00 -2.17
CA GLU A 80 -21.64 -0.91 -2.77
C GLU A 80 -21.75 -1.94 -3.89
N THR A 81 -22.79 -2.77 -3.83
CA THR A 81 -23.03 -3.84 -4.81
C THR A 81 -24.27 -3.62 -5.66
N GLY A 82 -25.09 -2.65 -5.33
CA GLY A 82 -26.30 -2.30 -6.04
C GLY A 82 -27.28 -1.49 -5.21
N ILE A 83 -28.46 -1.33 -5.73
CA ILE A 83 -29.62 -0.72 -5.07
C ILE A 83 -30.71 -1.76 -5.02
N ASP A 84 -31.40 -1.89 -3.89
CA ASP A 84 -32.55 -2.79 -3.75
C ASP A 84 -33.84 -2.21 -4.33
N ASP A 85 -34.91 -2.97 -4.27
CA ASP A 85 -36.22 -2.58 -4.82
C ASP A 85 -36.84 -1.38 -4.08
N ASP A 86 -36.40 -1.09 -2.85
CA ASP A 86 -36.84 0.05 -2.03
C ASP A 86 -35.96 1.31 -2.24
N GLY A 87 -34.94 1.21 -3.08
CA GLY A 87 -34.00 2.30 -3.41
C GLY A 87 -32.85 2.45 -2.40
N GLU A 88 -32.65 1.49 -1.52
CA GLU A 88 -31.56 1.49 -0.54
C GLU A 88 -30.28 0.86 -1.12
N THR A 89 -29.13 1.42 -0.76
CA THR A 89 -27.83 0.91 -1.23
C THR A 89 -27.50 -0.41 -0.55
N ILE A 90 -27.26 -1.45 -1.36
CA ILE A 90 -26.81 -2.76 -0.89
C ILE A 90 -25.28 -2.75 -0.74
N PHE A 91 -24.82 -3.08 0.47
CA PHE A 91 -23.39 -3.23 0.76
C PHE A 91 -23.01 -4.70 0.94
N ALA A 92 -21.82 -5.05 0.46
CA ALA A 92 -21.19 -6.33 0.75
C ALA A 92 -19.77 -6.11 1.27
N THR A 93 -19.32 -6.98 2.18
CA THR A 93 -17.94 -6.98 2.65
C THR A 93 -17.04 -7.58 1.58
N ASN A 94 -15.88 -6.97 1.37
CA ASN A 94 -14.85 -7.50 0.50
C ASN A 94 -14.43 -8.90 0.95
N LYS A 95 -14.35 -9.83 0.00
CA LYS A 95 -13.84 -11.18 0.24
C LYS A 95 -12.40 -11.28 -0.24
N TYR A 96 -11.50 -11.71 0.64
CA TYR A 96 -10.07 -11.81 0.33
C TYR A 96 -9.79 -12.68 -0.91
N PHE A 97 -10.39 -13.84 -1.05
CA PHE A 97 -10.13 -14.74 -2.19
C PHE A 97 -10.92 -14.42 -3.48
N LYS A 98 -11.43 -13.20 -3.62
CA LYS A 98 -12.12 -12.74 -4.82
C LYS A 98 -11.16 -11.99 -5.74
N TYR A 99 -10.53 -12.69 -6.69
CA TYR A 99 -9.53 -12.17 -7.62
C TYR A 99 -10.04 -11.97 -9.07
N GLY A 100 -11.33 -11.89 -9.28
CA GLY A 100 -11.90 -11.66 -10.63
C GLY A 100 -11.49 -10.31 -11.21
N ALA A 101 -11.06 -10.28 -12.47
CA ALA A 101 -10.43 -9.10 -13.10
C ALA A 101 -11.23 -7.78 -13.03
N HIS A 102 -12.56 -7.85 -12.92
CA HIS A 102 -13.45 -6.68 -12.86
C HIS A 102 -14.32 -6.66 -11.58
N SER A 103 -14.04 -7.53 -10.63
CA SER A 103 -14.85 -7.68 -9.42
C SER A 103 -14.02 -7.86 -8.15
N THR A 104 -12.70 -7.82 -8.26
CA THR A 104 -11.80 -7.86 -7.11
C THR A 104 -11.79 -6.52 -6.39
N ALA A 105 -11.65 -6.57 -5.05
CA ALA A 105 -11.35 -5.41 -4.23
C ALA A 105 -9.84 -5.24 -3.97
N HIS A 106 -9.02 -6.18 -4.47
CA HIS A 106 -7.56 -6.06 -4.42
C HIS A 106 -7.06 -4.95 -5.33
N VAL A 107 -6.01 -4.27 -4.91
CA VAL A 107 -5.27 -3.29 -5.71
C VAL A 107 -3.85 -3.82 -5.88
N PHE A 108 -3.39 -3.92 -7.12
CA PHE A 108 -2.04 -4.38 -7.43
C PHE A 108 -1.17 -3.20 -7.84
N GLU A 109 -0.12 -2.94 -7.05
CA GLU A 109 0.83 -1.86 -7.28
C GLU A 109 2.20 -2.42 -7.68
N ALA A 110 2.80 -1.86 -8.72
CA ALA A 110 4.19 -2.07 -9.08
C ALA A 110 5.04 -0.92 -8.51
N GLN A 111 6.23 -1.26 -8.00
CA GLN A 111 7.24 -0.29 -7.56
C GLN A 111 8.52 -0.51 -8.33
N VAL A 112 9.18 0.59 -8.70
CA VAL A 112 10.56 0.63 -9.19
C VAL A 112 11.30 1.72 -8.43
N GLY A 113 12.48 1.41 -7.92
CA GLY A 113 13.26 2.36 -7.16
C GLY A 113 14.77 2.23 -7.35
N TYR A 114 15.48 3.29 -6.99
CA TYR A 114 16.92 3.30 -6.91
C TYR A 114 17.40 4.13 -5.72
N ASP A 115 18.29 3.53 -4.94
CA ASP A 115 18.99 4.17 -3.83
C ASP A 115 20.40 4.59 -4.29
N PHE A 116 20.62 5.91 -4.37
CA PHE A 116 21.90 6.52 -4.70
C PHE A 116 22.79 6.73 -3.46
N GLY A 117 22.32 6.35 -2.27
CA GLY A 117 22.91 6.60 -0.97
C GLY A 117 22.39 7.90 -0.33
N PRO A 118 22.76 9.09 -0.81
CA PRO A 118 22.23 10.34 -0.25
C PRO A 118 20.79 10.65 -0.64
N LEU A 119 20.23 9.95 -1.64
CA LEU A 119 18.85 10.09 -2.12
C LEU A 119 18.36 8.75 -2.62
N ALA A 120 17.19 8.32 -2.16
CA ALA A 120 16.43 7.24 -2.76
C ALA A 120 15.22 7.80 -3.52
N VAL A 121 14.94 7.21 -4.68
CA VAL A 121 13.83 7.58 -5.55
C VAL A 121 13.00 6.34 -5.80
N ASN A 122 11.68 6.42 -5.54
CA ASN A 122 10.75 5.32 -5.77
C ASN A 122 9.54 5.80 -6.56
N TRP A 123 9.16 5.04 -7.56
CA TRP A 123 7.95 5.22 -8.33
C TRP A 123 7.01 4.04 -8.07
N TYR A 124 5.75 4.34 -7.81
CA TYR A 124 4.68 3.38 -7.56
C TYR A 124 3.54 3.61 -8.57
N THR A 125 2.97 2.54 -9.09
CA THR A 125 1.82 2.62 -10.00
C THR A 125 0.87 1.46 -9.77
N ASN A 126 -0.41 1.75 -9.56
CA ASN A 126 -1.47 0.75 -9.54
C ASN A 126 -1.75 0.30 -10.98
N PHE A 127 -1.49 -0.96 -11.29
CA PHE A 127 -1.60 -1.48 -12.66
C PHE A 127 -2.78 -2.44 -12.86
N ALA A 128 -3.35 -2.98 -11.77
CA ALA A 128 -4.47 -3.93 -11.83
C ALA A 128 -5.35 -3.82 -10.58
N GLY A 129 -6.52 -4.47 -10.63
CA GLY A 129 -7.46 -4.53 -9.52
C GLY A 129 -8.35 -3.28 -9.43
N ALA A 130 -8.76 -2.94 -8.21
CA ALA A 130 -9.66 -1.85 -7.88
C ALA A 130 -8.91 -0.51 -7.74
N ASP A 131 -8.22 -0.10 -8.79
CA ASP A 131 -7.57 1.21 -8.86
C ASP A 131 -8.59 2.35 -8.97
N GLY A 132 -8.16 3.57 -8.69
CA GLY A 132 -8.93 4.78 -8.94
C GLY A 132 -9.20 5.04 -10.43
N VAL A 133 -10.08 5.98 -10.69
CA VAL A 133 -10.45 6.41 -12.04
C VAL A 133 -10.10 7.88 -12.26
N LYS A 134 -9.93 8.26 -13.54
CA LYS A 134 -9.85 9.64 -14.02
C LYS A 134 -11.27 10.22 -14.18
N GLU A 135 -11.37 11.53 -14.38
CA GLU A 135 -12.65 12.22 -14.67
C GLU A 135 -13.46 11.55 -15.79
N ASN A 136 -12.81 10.93 -16.77
CA ASN A 136 -13.47 10.24 -17.88
C ASN A 136 -13.88 8.79 -17.54
N GLY A 137 -13.78 8.36 -16.28
CA GLY A 137 -14.15 7.04 -15.77
C GLY A 137 -13.19 5.90 -16.14
N LYS A 138 -12.08 6.18 -16.85
CA LYS A 138 -11.08 5.16 -17.17
C LYS A 138 -10.13 4.94 -16.01
N ARG A 139 -9.53 3.73 -15.93
CA ARG A 139 -8.48 3.40 -14.97
C ARG A 139 -7.43 4.52 -14.95
N ALA A 140 -7.12 4.99 -13.74
CA ALA A 140 -6.22 6.12 -13.57
C ALA A 140 -4.74 5.70 -13.62
N TYR A 141 -4.43 4.43 -13.36
CA TYR A 141 -3.06 4.00 -13.06
C TYR A 141 -2.46 4.91 -11.99
N SER A 142 -3.19 5.01 -10.87
CA SER A 142 -2.83 5.89 -9.74
C SER A 142 -1.38 5.68 -9.35
N SER A 143 -0.62 6.77 -9.32
CA SER A 143 0.83 6.71 -9.16
C SER A 143 1.30 7.64 -8.07
N TYR A 144 2.45 7.29 -7.48
CA TYR A 144 3.07 8.05 -6.41
C TYR A 144 4.59 8.06 -6.61
N LEU A 145 5.19 9.25 -6.55
CA LEU A 145 6.63 9.44 -6.54
C LEU A 145 7.08 9.74 -5.10
N ALA A 146 8.03 8.96 -4.59
CA ALA A 146 8.63 9.17 -3.28
C ALA A 146 10.14 9.45 -3.41
N LEU A 147 10.59 10.47 -2.69
CA LEU A 147 11.99 10.83 -2.51
C LEU A 147 12.31 10.72 -1.03
N SER A 148 13.43 10.08 -0.69
CA SER A 148 13.91 9.93 0.69
C SER A 148 15.38 10.30 0.77
N ALA A 149 15.71 11.21 1.68
CA ALA A 149 17.09 11.68 1.87
C ALA A 149 17.50 11.56 3.33
N PRO A 150 18.34 10.57 3.69
CA PRO A 150 18.92 10.46 5.02
C PRO A 150 20.08 11.45 5.18
N PHE A 151 20.23 12.05 6.37
CA PHE A 151 21.35 12.93 6.70
C PHE A 151 21.61 12.92 8.21
N LYS A 152 22.78 13.44 8.60
CA LYS A 152 23.15 13.61 10.01
C LYS A 152 23.20 15.09 10.37
N LEU A 153 22.57 15.45 11.49
CA LEU A 153 22.60 16.79 12.02
C LEU A 153 22.60 16.75 13.55
N GLY A 154 23.54 17.42 14.20
CA GLY A 154 23.66 17.50 15.66
C GLY A 154 23.89 16.14 16.33
N GLY A 155 24.54 15.18 15.65
CA GLY A 155 24.80 13.82 16.15
C GLY A 155 23.59 12.89 16.07
N LEU A 156 22.47 13.34 15.51
CA LEU A 156 21.27 12.55 15.26
C LEU A 156 21.16 12.18 13.79
N ASP A 157 20.56 11.03 13.54
CA ASP A 157 20.17 10.59 12.20
C ASP A 157 18.79 11.14 11.85
N TRP A 158 18.68 11.76 10.70
CA TRP A 158 17.48 12.37 10.16
C TRP A 158 17.15 11.77 8.80
N THR A 159 15.87 11.76 8.47
CA THR A 159 15.41 11.46 7.11
C THR A 159 14.35 12.48 6.71
N VAL A 160 14.46 13.03 5.51
CA VAL A 160 13.40 13.82 4.88
C VAL A 160 12.77 12.97 3.79
N ASP A 161 11.48 12.80 3.89
CA ASP A 161 10.66 12.11 2.90
C ASP A 161 9.72 13.10 2.21
N LEU A 162 9.72 13.10 0.89
CA LEU A 162 8.82 13.90 0.06
C LEU A 162 8.02 12.96 -0.84
N GLY A 163 6.73 13.20 -0.94
CA GLY A 163 5.85 12.42 -1.80
C GLY A 163 5.01 13.31 -2.71
N MET A 164 4.72 12.81 -3.90
CA MET A 164 3.92 13.52 -4.89
C MET A 164 3.04 12.54 -5.66
N VAL A 165 1.76 12.93 -5.83
CA VAL A 165 0.83 12.31 -6.77
C VAL A 165 0.96 13.06 -8.10
N PRO A 166 1.44 12.43 -9.19
CA PRO A 166 1.76 13.13 -10.42
C PRO A 166 0.54 13.53 -11.25
N TRP A 167 -0.63 12.95 -10.99
CA TRP A 167 -1.92 13.31 -11.59
C TRP A 167 -3.08 12.95 -10.68
N GLU A 168 -4.18 13.66 -10.86
CA GLU A 168 -5.39 13.46 -10.08
C GLU A 168 -6.05 12.12 -10.38
N THR A 169 -6.47 11.43 -9.32
CA THR A 169 -7.21 10.17 -9.36
C THR A 169 -8.18 10.10 -8.17
N THR A 170 -9.13 9.16 -8.21
CA THR A 170 -10.01 8.88 -7.06
C THR A 170 -9.35 7.97 -6.01
N PHE A 171 -8.10 7.55 -6.21
CA PHE A 171 -7.36 6.69 -5.28
C PHE A 171 -6.55 7.51 -4.25
N TYR A 172 -6.04 8.69 -4.63
CA TYR A 172 -5.27 9.61 -3.79
C TYR A 172 -5.98 10.95 -3.65
#